data_d84f21bdd90351943a86cae1911cf962
#
_entry.id   d84f21bdd90351943a86cae1911cf962
#
_cell.length_a   1.000
_cell.length_b   1.000
_cell.length_c   1.000
_cell.angle_alpha   90.00
_cell.angle_beta   90.00
_cell.angle_gamma   90.00
#
_symmetry.space_group_name_H-M   'P 1'
#
loop_
_entity.id
_entity.type
_entity.pdbx_description
1 polymer ?
#
loop_
_entity_poly.entity_id
_entity_poly.type
_entity_poly.pdbx_seq_one_letter_code
_entity_poly.pdbx_strand_id
1 'polypeptide(L)'
;MRGLAVFLAIMITTPVIVVGEQEWPGEPVDNHVHMTWAAMTIEVNEWADDNPDIVDLVDVGNSELGRTLWVVRLSDWSVETKADGSPKEIIYIDGGHHGNEYLGTALAWLSAKWYINGWNDGNEEAIRVLQNSEVHVLIMLNPDGNDIDTRWNINQVDLNRNYDHYWNTCPTTQPGSSAFSESETHANSIYMNTVVPDADLYVTMHTGVWIMLYPWGKWPEQPSDWELFHFIRDDVHANISDIPIQNANQGLYPNCGTSRDYGYGVMGFPTFTFETDDEQFVPGSFESLEDRLGEEMDVMRYLIDNVWYWRARLSVTSFVLEDGNIALDVDNLGRASTSNATVRYIDGGEIQWASDTFGVNATNSTSIKLESSNLTLSDTGYFELFYQKRVIDASLWVNESIPEEIIQISEGEDKGWLPFASPIWAILAIGLAGIRRNEGFSTNL
;
A
#
# COMPACT_ATOMS: atom_id res chain seq x y z
N MET A 1 33.68 -57.45 48.69
CA MET A 1 32.55 -57.40 47.76
C MET A 1 32.38 -55.97 47.25
N ARG A 2 32.82 -55.70 46.04
CA ARG A 2 32.71 -54.36 45.39
C ARG A 2 31.48 -54.40 44.49
N GLY A 3 30.47 -53.63 44.84
CA GLY A 3 29.28 -53.49 44.02
C GLY A 3 29.53 -52.58 42.80
N LEU A 4 29.32 -53.11 41.63
CA LEU A 4 29.39 -52.42 40.34
C LEU A 4 28.01 -51.74 40.12
N ALA A 5 27.95 -50.44 40.22
CA ALA A 5 26.76 -49.66 39.82
C ALA A 5 26.78 -49.48 38.30
N VAL A 6 25.85 -50.11 37.60
CA VAL A 6 25.62 -49.89 36.18
C VAL A 6 24.69 -48.69 36.02
N PHE A 7 25.22 -47.57 35.51
CA PHE A 7 24.41 -46.43 35.07
C PHE A 7 23.81 -46.77 33.71
N LEU A 8 22.51 -46.99 33.66
CA LEU A 8 21.74 -47.12 32.45
C LEU A 8 21.43 -45.69 31.96
N ALA A 9 22.19 -45.21 30.95
CA ALA A 9 21.88 -43.94 30.27
C ALA A 9 20.68 -44.20 29.35
N ILE A 10 19.49 -43.77 29.75
CA ILE A 10 18.34 -43.68 28.88
C ILE A 10 18.57 -42.53 27.93
N MET A 11 19.00 -42.82 26.70
CA MET A 11 18.94 -41.83 25.62
C MET A 11 17.44 -41.61 25.31
N ILE A 12 16.89 -40.50 25.74
CA ILE A 12 15.63 -39.99 25.24
C ILE A 12 15.95 -39.46 23.84
N THR A 13 15.75 -40.25 22.84
CA THR A 13 15.66 -39.79 21.46
C THR A 13 14.33 -39.08 21.36
N THR A 14 14.35 -37.73 21.51
CA THR A 14 13.25 -36.93 21.00
C THR A 14 13.11 -37.28 19.50
N PRO A 15 11.93 -37.66 19.03
CA PRO A 15 11.75 -37.76 17.60
C PRO A 15 12.00 -36.35 17.04
N VAL A 16 13.05 -36.24 16.23
CA VAL A 16 13.13 -35.13 15.28
C VAL A 16 11.94 -35.39 14.36
N ILE A 17 10.88 -34.64 14.54
CA ILE A 17 9.86 -34.54 13.53
C ILE A 17 10.59 -33.89 12.36
N VAL A 18 11.07 -34.69 11.43
CA VAL A 18 11.37 -34.21 10.08
C VAL A 18 9.99 -33.80 9.57
N VAL A 19 9.69 -32.52 9.70
CA VAL A 19 8.65 -31.90 8.90
C VAL A 19 9.13 -32.17 7.48
N GLY A 20 8.49 -33.12 6.79
CA GLY A 20 8.80 -33.40 5.39
C GLY A 20 8.73 -32.03 4.70
N GLU A 21 9.60 -31.82 3.73
CA GLU A 21 9.51 -30.71 2.80
C GLU A 21 8.10 -30.73 2.22
N GLN A 22 7.18 -30.01 2.88
CA GLN A 22 5.89 -29.75 2.32
C GLN A 22 6.16 -28.54 1.44
N GLU A 23 6.31 -28.81 0.13
CA GLU A 23 6.37 -27.74 -0.85
C GLU A 23 5.18 -26.81 -0.56
N TRP A 24 5.47 -25.61 -0.18
CA TRP A 24 4.43 -24.62 0.01
C TRP A 24 4.23 -23.85 -1.33
N PRO A 25 2.98 -23.57 -1.68
CA PRO A 25 1.74 -24.00 -1.05
C PRO A 25 1.55 -25.50 -1.21
N GLY A 26 1.19 -26.20 -0.13
CA GLY A 26 0.96 -27.63 -0.15
C GLY A 26 -0.14 -28.02 -1.13
N GLU A 27 -0.15 -29.31 -1.52
CA GLU A 27 -1.26 -29.88 -2.28
C GLU A 27 -2.58 -29.63 -1.55
N PRO A 28 -3.66 -29.32 -2.29
CA PRO A 28 -4.98 -29.13 -1.69
C PRO A 28 -5.39 -30.35 -0.88
N VAL A 29 -5.69 -30.16 0.39
CA VAL A 29 -6.26 -31.19 1.25
C VAL A 29 -7.75 -30.91 1.37
N ASP A 30 -8.60 -31.83 0.95
CA ASP A 30 -10.06 -31.77 1.07
C ASP A 30 -10.70 -30.45 0.53
N ASN A 31 -10.28 -29.98 -0.63
CA ASN A 31 -10.69 -28.72 -1.28
C ASN A 31 -10.06 -27.45 -0.70
N HIS A 32 -9.15 -27.52 0.26
CA HIS A 32 -8.49 -26.39 0.86
C HIS A 32 -6.98 -26.42 0.58
N VAL A 33 -6.41 -25.23 0.34
CA VAL A 33 -4.96 -25.02 0.38
C VAL A 33 -4.63 -24.51 1.78
N HIS A 34 -4.05 -25.37 2.60
CA HIS A 34 -3.77 -25.03 3.99
C HIS A 34 -2.29 -24.70 4.20
N MET A 35 -1.99 -23.42 4.35
CA MET A 35 -0.71 -22.94 4.86
C MET A 35 -0.66 -23.08 6.38
N THR A 36 0.31 -23.80 6.91
CA THR A 36 0.55 -23.81 8.34
C THR A 36 1.51 -22.68 8.72
N TRP A 37 1.31 -22.10 9.91
CA TRP A 37 2.24 -21.09 10.44
C TRP A 37 3.71 -21.57 10.46
N ALA A 38 3.93 -22.86 10.77
CA ALA A 38 5.28 -23.43 10.84
C ALA A 38 5.96 -23.47 9.45
N ALA A 39 5.23 -23.91 8.42
CA ALA A 39 5.75 -23.96 7.05
C ALA A 39 6.02 -22.53 6.54
N MET A 40 5.07 -21.60 6.72
CA MET A 40 5.26 -20.21 6.37
C MET A 40 6.47 -19.59 7.07
N THR A 41 6.64 -19.84 8.38
CA THR A 41 7.77 -19.31 9.16
C THR A 41 9.12 -19.78 8.62
N ILE A 42 9.23 -21.04 8.22
CA ILE A 42 10.45 -21.56 7.59
C ILE A 42 10.73 -20.80 6.29
N GLU A 43 9.75 -20.73 5.41
CA GLU A 43 9.91 -20.16 4.08
C GLU A 43 10.24 -18.67 4.12
N VAL A 44 9.56 -17.86 4.95
CA VAL A 44 9.87 -16.41 5.03
C VAL A 44 11.27 -16.14 5.61
N ASN A 45 11.77 -17.00 6.49
CA ASN A 45 13.16 -16.92 6.95
C ASN A 45 14.14 -17.29 5.83
N GLU A 46 13.85 -18.33 5.03
CA GLU A 46 14.65 -18.68 3.85
C GLU A 46 14.66 -17.54 2.84
N TRP A 47 13.51 -16.89 2.58
CA TRP A 47 13.46 -15.70 1.71
C TRP A 47 14.39 -14.58 2.17
N ALA A 48 14.40 -14.29 3.48
CA ALA A 48 15.27 -13.25 4.04
C ALA A 48 16.75 -13.64 3.98
N ASP A 49 17.08 -14.91 4.25
CA ASP A 49 18.45 -15.42 4.19
C ASP A 49 18.99 -15.45 2.75
N ASP A 50 18.15 -15.83 1.78
CA ASP A 50 18.54 -15.99 0.37
C ASP A 50 18.52 -14.66 -0.40
N ASN A 51 17.72 -13.66 0.05
CA ASN A 51 17.52 -12.40 -0.66
C ASN A 51 17.72 -11.16 0.22
N PRO A 52 18.85 -11.03 0.95
CA PRO A 52 19.05 -9.94 1.94
C PRO A 52 19.07 -8.54 1.32
N ASP A 53 19.26 -8.44 0.00
CA ASP A 53 19.29 -7.16 -0.72
C ASP A 53 17.88 -6.57 -0.93
N ILE A 54 16.85 -7.41 -0.88
CA ILE A 54 15.46 -6.99 -1.13
C ILE A 54 14.44 -7.44 -0.07
N VAL A 55 14.77 -8.40 0.76
CA VAL A 55 13.88 -8.94 1.80
C VAL A 55 14.38 -8.56 3.18
N ASP A 56 13.52 -7.91 3.96
CA ASP A 56 13.70 -7.68 5.39
C ASP A 56 12.52 -8.32 6.13
N LEU A 57 12.80 -9.19 7.11
CA LEU A 57 11.81 -9.93 7.86
C LEU A 57 11.64 -9.33 9.26
N VAL A 58 10.42 -8.90 9.59
CA VAL A 58 10.12 -8.19 10.84
C VAL A 58 9.17 -9.01 11.71
N ASP A 59 9.58 -9.23 12.96
CA ASP A 59 8.71 -9.69 14.04
C ASP A 59 7.89 -8.49 14.55
N VAL A 60 6.56 -8.51 14.31
CA VAL A 60 5.66 -7.42 14.72
C VAL A 60 4.90 -7.71 16.00
N GLY A 61 5.11 -8.87 16.61
CA GLY A 61 4.47 -9.32 17.82
C GLY A 61 4.07 -10.79 17.75
N ASN A 62 3.23 -11.19 18.69
CA ASN A 62 2.83 -12.60 18.80
C ASN A 62 1.30 -12.72 18.84
N SER A 63 0.81 -13.88 18.34
CA SER A 63 -0.56 -14.31 18.59
C SER A 63 -0.79 -14.63 20.07
N GLU A 64 -2.02 -14.88 20.46
CA GLU A 64 -2.39 -15.25 21.83
C GLU A 64 -1.64 -16.49 22.36
N LEU A 65 -1.30 -17.44 21.49
CA LEU A 65 -0.52 -18.64 21.86
C LEU A 65 1.00 -18.47 21.66
N GLY A 66 1.46 -17.25 21.36
CA GLY A 66 2.87 -16.91 21.26
C GLY A 66 3.53 -17.27 19.92
N ARG A 67 2.76 -17.44 18.85
CA ARG A 67 3.29 -17.58 17.48
C ARG A 67 3.66 -16.21 16.93
N THR A 68 4.88 -16.06 16.44
CA THR A 68 5.37 -14.80 15.87
C THR A 68 4.54 -14.40 14.64
N LEU A 69 4.18 -13.13 14.59
CA LEU A 69 3.54 -12.50 13.44
C LEU A 69 4.62 -11.88 12.57
N TRP A 70 4.81 -12.45 11.39
CA TRP A 70 5.85 -12.06 10.46
C TRP A 70 5.34 -11.07 9.41
N VAL A 71 6.05 -9.95 9.25
CA VAL A 71 5.91 -9.08 8.08
C VAL A 71 7.14 -9.25 7.19
N VAL A 72 6.91 -9.62 5.95
CA VAL A 72 7.90 -9.62 4.88
C VAL A 72 7.91 -8.24 4.25
N ARG A 73 9.03 -7.51 4.35
CA ARG A 73 9.24 -6.22 3.71
C ARG A 73 10.07 -6.41 2.46
N LEU A 74 9.60 -5.90 1.34
CA LEU A 74 10.23 -6.03 0.04
C LEU A 74 10.57 -4.66 -0.53
N SER A 75 11.83 -4.44 -0.86
CA SER A 75 12.30 -3.24 -1.54
C SER A 75 13.73 -3.45 -2.03
N ASP A 76 14.19 -2.73 -3.02
CA ASP A 76 15.62 -2.60 -3.30
C ASP A 76 16.25 -1.69 -2.24
N TRP A 77 16.83 -2.28 -1.20
CA TRP A 77 17.41 -1.53 -0.06
C TRP A 77 18.68 -0.75 -0.44
N SER A 78 19.23 -0.94 -1.63
CA SER A 78 20.33 -0.13 -2.15
C SER A 78 19.86 1.25 -2.65
N VAL A 79 18.55 1.43 -2.82
CA VAL A 79 17.89 2.65 -3.31
C VAL A 79 17.06 3.24 -2.17
N GLU A 80 17.52 4.34 -1.57
CA GLU A 80 16.81 5.00 -0.47
C GLU A 80 15.62 5.84 -0.94
N THR A 81 15.77 6.49 -2.09
CA THR A 81 14.73 7.35 -2.71
C THR A 81 14.58 7.03 -4.17
N LYS A 82 13.44 7.38 -4.75
CA LYS A 82 13.22 7.25 -6.19
C LYS A 82 14.16 8.15 -7.00
N ALA A 83 14.20 7.93 -8.30
CA ALA A 83 15.09 8.66 -9.22
C ALA A 83 14.87 10.18 -9.23
N ASP A 84 13.66 10.64 -8.87
CA ASP A 84 13.30 12.06 -8.73
C ASP A 84 13.62 12.62 -7.33
N GLY A 85 14.22 11.82 -6.45
CA GLY A 85 14.55 12.19 -5.07
C GLY A 85 13.38 12.12 -4.09
N SER A 86 12.18 11.76 -4.53
CA SER A 86 11.02 11.60 -3.65
C SER A 86 11.08 10.26 -2.88
N PRO A 87 10.40 10.14 -1.73
CA PRO A 87 10.29 8.90 -0.99
C PRO A 87 9.62 7.81 -1.83
N LYS A 88 9.94 6.55 -1.55
CA LYS A 88 9.24 5.38 -2.11
C LYS A 88 7.79 5.38 -1.64
N GLU A 89 6.89 4.85 -2.47
CA GLU A 89 5.52 4.56 -2.06
C GLU A 89 5.50 3.36 -1.11
N ILE A 90 4.59 3.38 -0.14
CA ILE A 90 4.42 2.31 0.84
C ILE A 90 3.13 1.56 0.55
N ILE A 91 3.25 0.24 0.36
CA ILE A 91 2.12 -0.67 0.18
C ILE A 91 2.06 -1.59 1.39
N TYR A 92 0.88 -1.69 2.01
CA TYR A 92 0.64 -2.63 3.08
C TYR A 92 -0.39 -3.68 2.67
N ILE A 93 -0.06 -4.94 2.89
CA ILE A 93 -0.92 -6.09 2.61
C ILE A 93 -0.98 -6.93 3.88
N ASP A 94 -2.17 -7.36 4.28
CA ASP A 94 -2.30 -8.39 5.28
C ASP A 94 -3.28 -9.48 4.86
N GLY A 95 -3.08 -10.69 5.37
CA GLY A 95 -3.93 -11.85 5.15
C GLY A 95 -4.17 -12.62 6.43
N GLY A 96 -5.12 -13.54 6.37
CA GLY A 96 -5.34 -14.48 7.46
C GLY A 96 -5.91 -13.87 8.74
N HIS A 97 -6.73 -12.83 8.68
CA HIS A 97 -7.55 -12.40 9.82
C HIS A 97 -8.43 -13.53 10.32
N HIS A 98 -8.99 -14.28 9.39
CA HIS A 98 -9.76 -15.48 9.69
C HIS A 98 -8.90 -16.70 9.39
N GLY A 99 -8.73 -17.57 10.41
CA GLY A 99 -7.75 -18.66 10.31
C GLY A 99 -8.11 -19.74 9.30
N ASN A 100 -9.38 -19.88 8.92
CA ASN A 100 -9.87 -20.84 7.93
C ASN A 100 -10.03 -20.25 6.51
N GLU A 101 -9.61 -19.02 6.27
CA GLU A 101 -9.67 -18.39 4.96
C GLU A 101 -8.31 -18.54 4.23
N TYR A 102 -8.02 -19.77 3.79
CA TYR A 102 -6.69 -20.18 3.33
C TYR A 102 -6.27 -19.51 2.02
N LEU A 103 -7.18 -19.34 1.05
CA LEU A 103 -6.84 -18.73 -0.24
C LEU A 103 -6.50 -17.24 -0.11
N GLY A 104 -7.13 -16.49 0.81
CA GLY A 104 -6.76 -15.13 1.10
C GLY A 104 -5.35 -15.03 1.69
N THR A 105 -5.02 -15.93 2.63
CA THR A 105 -3.65 -16.04 3.16
C THR A 105 -2.65 -16.41 2.05
N ALA A 106 -3.02 -17.33 1.16
CA ALA A 106 -2.20 -17.73 0.03
C ALA A 106 -1.99 -16.58 -0.98
N LEU A 107 -3.00 -15.75 -1.23
CA LEU A 107 -2.87 -14.60 -2.12
C LEU A 107 -1.90 -13.55 -1.55
N ALA A 108 -1.92 -13.31 -0.23
CA ALA A 108 -0.94 -12.47 0.43
C ALA A 108 0.49 -13.02 0.28
N TRP A 109 0.65 -14.33 0.49
CA TRP A 109 1.93 -15.02 0.28
C TRP A 109 2.41 -14.96 -1.17
N LEU A 110 1.53 -15.22 -2.15
CA LEU A 110 1.85 -15.12 -3.57
C LEU A 110 2.28 -13.71 -3.95
N SER A 111 1.66 -12.68 -3.36
CA SER A 111 2.03 -11.29 -3.60
C SER A 111 3.47 -11.01 -3.22
N ALA A 112 3.96 -11.55 -2.11
CA ALA A 112 5.38 -11.43 -1.75
C ALA A 112 6.28 -12.28 -2.66
N LYS A 113 5.94 -13.56 -2.86
CA LYS A 113 6.72 -14.52 -3.64
C LYS A 113 6.94 -14.04 -5.08
N TRP A 114 5.90 -13.45 -5.69
CA TRP A 114 5.99 -12.98 -7.08
C TRP A 114 7.08 -11.92 -7.27
N TYR A 115 7.19 -10.95 -6.35
CA TYR A 115 8.23 -9.92 -6.42
C TYR A 115 9.62 -10.46 -6.13
N ILE A 116 9.76 -11.40 -5.18
CA ILE A 116 11.05 -12.06 -4.90
C ILE A 116 11.54 -12.84 -6.12
N ASN A 117 10.67 -13.69 -6.68
CA ASN A 117 11.01 -14.47 -7.87
C ASN A 117 11.29 -13.56 -9.08
N GLY A 118 10.44 -12.56 -9.29
CA GLY A 118 10.61 -11.60 -10.37
C GLY A 118 11.94 -10.83 -10.28
N TRP A 119 12.35 -10.43 -9.09
CA TRP A 119 13.67 -9.81 -8.88
C TRP A 119 14.79 -10.76 -9.28
N ASN A 120 14.76 -12.01 -8.80
CA ASN A 120 15.77 -13.01 -9.05
C ASN A 120 15.86 -13.40 -10.54
N ASP A 121 14.73 -13.39 -11.24
CA ASP A 121 14.62 -13.68 -12.66
C ASP A 121 14.93 -12.48 -13.57
N GLY A 122 15.15 -11.29 -12.99
CA GLY A 122 15.40 -10.07 -13.75
C GLY A 122 14.14 -9.51 -14.43
N ASN A 123 12.96 -9.74 -13.88
CA ASN A 123 11.70 -9.20 -14.38
C ASN A 123 11.67 -7.68 -14.18
N GLU A 124 11.50 -6.93 -15.28
CA GLU A 124 11.55 -5.46 -15.27
C GLU A 124 10.47 -4.82 -14.41
N GLU A 125 9.29 -5.44 -14.31
CA GLU A 125 8.17 -4.95 -13.50
C GLU A 125 8.49 -5.08 -12.01
N ALA A 126 8.93 -6.26 -11.55
CA ALA A 126 9.31 -6.50 -10.17
C ALA A 126 10.45 -5.58 -9.74
N ILE A 127 11.49 -5.45 -10.57
CA ILE A 127 12.62 -4.55 -10.30
C ILE A 127 12.15 -3.11 -10.17
N ARG A 128 11.32 -2.64 -11.12
CA ARG A 128 10.77 -1.28 -11.09
C ARG A 128 9.97 -1.00 -9.83
N VAL A 129 9.11 -1.95 -9.41
CA VAL A 129 8.31 -1.81 -8.20
C VAL A 129 9.22 -1.72 -6.98
N LEU A 130 10.15 -2.65 -6.80
CA LEU A 130 11.03 -2.67 -5.61
C LEU A 130 12.01 -1.48 -5.55
N GLN A 131 12.34 -0.87 -6.69
CA GLN A 131 13.15 0.36 -6.73
C GLN A 131 12.33 1.61 -6.38
N ASN A 132 11.02 1.58 -6.54
CA ASN A 132 10.16 2.75 -6.33
C ASN A 132 9.20 2.62 -5.15
N SER A 133 9.09 1.42 -4.55
CA SER A 133 8.14 1.14 -3.48
C SER A 133 8.74 0.25 -2.39
N GLU A 134 8.13 0.30 -1.21
CA GLU A 134 8.27 -0.69 -0.15
C GLU A 134 6.95 -1.46 -0.06
N VAL A 135 7.00 -2.78 -0.25
CA VAL A 135 5.85 -3.67 -0.14
C VAL A 135 5.96 -4.45 1.16
N HIS A 136 5.04 -4.25 2.08
CA HIS A 136 5.00 -4.87 3.40
C HIS A 136 3.86 -5.88 3.43
N VAL A 137 4.15 -7.16 3.69
CA VAL A 137 3.17 -8.24 3.65
C VAL A 137 3.14 -8.98 4.98
N LEU A 138 2.06 -8.81 5.75
CA LEU A 138 1.72 -9.66 6.90
C LEU A 138 0.90 -10.85 6.40
N ILE A 139 1.56 -11.98 6.15
CA ILE A 139 0.94 -13.09 5.43
C ILE A 139 -0.19 -13.74 6.26
N MET A 140 -0.01 -13.92 7.56
CA MET A 140 -0.93 -14.66 8.43
C MET A 140 -1.09 -13.94 9.78
N LEU A 141 -2.18 -13.21 9.94
CA LEU A 141 -2.46 -12.47 11.19
C LEU A 141 -2.98 -13.40 12.30
N ASN A 142 -3.73 -14.46 11.98
CA ASN A 142 -4.37 -15.38 12.93
C ASN A 142 -3.80 -16.81 12.83
N PRO A 143 -2.53 -17.02 13.21
CA PRO A 143 -1.92 -18.35 13.12
C PRO A 143 -2.54 -19.38 14.08
N ASP A 144 -3.13 -18.94 15.19
CA ASP A 144 -3.78 -19.81 16.15
C ASP A 144 -5.12 -20.34 15.63
N GLY A 145 -5.91 -19.46 14.99
CA GLY A 145 -7.14 -19.87 14.32
C GLY A 145 -6.87 -20.75 13.09
N ASN A 146 -5.78 -20.47 12.36
CA ASN A 146 -5.36 -21.29 11.22
C ASN A 146 -5.03 -22.74 11.64
N ASP A 147 -4.31 -22.90 12.76
CA ASP A 147 -3.90 -24.22 13.26
C ASP A 147 -5.08 -25.14 13.64
N ILE A 148 -6.21 -24.56 14.02
CA ILE A 148 -7.42 -25.30 14.43
C ILE A 148 -8.59 -25.12 13.47
N ASP A 149 -8.35 -24.64 12.26
CA ASP A 149 -9.33 -24.47 11.18
C ASP A 149 -10.57 -23.69 11.63
N THR A 150 -10.38 -22.49 12.18
CA THR A 150 -11.47 -21.66 12.64
C THR A 150 -11.35 -20.21 12.15
N ARG A 151 -12.51 -19.59 11.94
CA ARG A 151 -12.59 -18.17 11.58
C ARG A 151 -11.96 -17.26 12.65
N TRP A 152 -12.27 -17.57 13.92
CA TRP A 152 -11.92 -16.73 15.06
C TRP A 152 -10.48 -16.98 15.54
N ASN A 153 -9.92 -16.06 16.34
CA ASN A 153 -8.72 -16.37 17.09
C ASN A 153 -9.01 -17.35 18.24
N ILE A 154 -7.98 -17.71 19.01
CA ILE A 154 -8.14 -18.70 20.10
C ILE A 154 -9.08 -18.22 21.22
N ASN A 155 -9.28 -16.90 21.38
CA ASN A 155 -10.22 -16.29 22.31
C ASN A 155 -11.66 -16.25 21.75
N GLN A 156 -11.91 -16.81 20.56
CA GLN A 156 -13.17 -16.77 19.83
C GLN A 156 -13.62 -15.34 19.45
N VAL A 157 -12.66 -14.47 19.19
CA VAL A 157 -12.87 -13.13 18.68
C VAL A 157 -12.72 -13.10 17.16
N ASP A 158 -13.63 -12.42 16.46
CA ASP A 158 -13.49 -12.09 15.05
C ASP A 158 -12.50 -10.93 14.92
N LEU A 159 -11.26 -11.23 14.50
CA LEU A 159 -10.21 -10.24 14.41
C LEU A 159 -10.57 -9.09 13.45
N ASN A 160 -11.36 -9.38 12.39
CA ASN A 160 -11.85 -8.34 11.48
C ASN A 160 -13.14 -7.64 11.99
N ARG A 161 -13.33 -7.63 13.32
CA ARG A 161 -14.31 -6.84 14.07
C ARG A 161 -13.68 -6.13 15.26
N ASN A 162 -12.35 -6.28 15.44
CA ASN A 162 -11.62 -5.83 16.63
C ASN A 162 -10.84 -4.52 16.43
N TYR A 163 -10.98 -3.84 15.28
CA TYR A 163 -10.34 -2.55 14.98
C TYR A 163 -11.14 -1.35 15.49
N ASP A 164 -10.44 -0.27 15.85
CA ASP A 164 -11.05 0.95 16.42
C ASP A 164 -11.55 1.92 15.34
N HIS A 165 -12.52 1.44 14.54
CA HIS A 165 -13.33 2.29 13.70
C HIS A 165 -14.79 1.89 13.83
N TYR A 166 -15.57 2.67 14.59
CA TYR A 166 -16.94 2.34 14.96
C TYR A 166 -17.06 0.94 15.59
N TRP A 167 -16.06 0.53 16.34
CA TRP A 167 -16.03 -0.76 17.01
C TRP A 167 -17.33 -1.03 17.77
N ASN A 168 -17.87 -2.25 17.63
CA ASN A 168 -19.08 -2.73 18.31
C ASN A 168 -20.35 -1.87 18.11
N THR A 169 -20.46 -1.09 17.02
CA THR A 169 -21.63 -0.27 16.72
C THR A 169 -22.57 -0.87 15.67
N CYS A 170 -22.16 -1.95 14.99
CA CYS A 170 -22.99 -2.76 14.11
C CYS A 170 -23.50 -4.01 14.83
N PRO A 171 -24.54 -4.68 14.35
CA PRO A 171 -24.93 -6.02 14.78
C PRO A 171 -23.83 -7.02 14.37
N THR A 172 -22.78 -7.11 15.17
CA THR A 172 -21.65 -8.00 14.92
C THR A 172 -21.60 -9.08 15.98
N THR A 173 -20.90 -10.16 15.65
CA THR A 173 -20.60 -11.23 16.59
C THR A 173 -19.13 -11.16 16.97
N GLN A 174 -18.84 -11.30 18.26
CA GLN A 174 -17.49 -11.54 18.77
C GLN A 174 -16.44 -10.44 18.46
N PRO A 175 -16.73 -9.17 18.72
CA PRO A 175 -15.80 -8.07 18.43
C PRO A 175 -14.66 -7.93 19.45
N GLY A 176 -14.56 -8.82 20.43
CA GLY A 176 -13.65 -8.73 21.57
C GLY A 176 -14.20 -7.87 22.72
N SER A 177 -13.40 -7.67 23.76
CA SER A 177 -13.78 -6.92 24.96
C SER A 177 -13.64 -5.40 24.80
N SER A 178 -12.78 -4.98 23.89
CA SER A 178 -12.57 -3.61 23.43
C SER A 178 -11.96 -3.64 22.03
N ALA A 179 -11.89 -2.49 21.37
CA ALA A 179 -11.05 -2.37 20.18
C ALA A 179 -9.61 -2.74 20.53
N PHE A 180 -8.96 -3.49 19.64
CA PHE A 180 -7.58 -3.99 19.82
C PHE A 180 -7.36 -4.79 21.10
N SER A 181 -8.40 -5.50 21.58
CA SER A 181 -8.26 -6.37 22.76
C SER A 181 -7.42 -7.61 22.49
N GLU A 182 -7.28 -8.02 21.23
CA GLU A 182 -6.55 -9.22 20.83
C GLU A 182 -5.10 -8.88 20.45
N SER A 183 -4.17 -9.77 20.83
CA SER A 183 -2.74 -9.57 20.60
C SER A 183 -2.43 -9.36 19.13
N GLU A 184 -3.09 -10.09 18.26
CA GLU A 184 -2.91 -10.03 16.81
C GLU A 184 -3.30 -8.67 16.22
N THR A 185 -4.50 -8.19 16.52
CA THR A 185 -4.98 -6.88 16.02
C THR A 185 -4.25 -5.72 16.67
N HIS A 186 -3.84 -5.87 17.94
CA HIS A 186 -3.03 -4.88 18.62
C HIS A 186 -1.65 -4.74 17.96
N ALA A 187 -0.97 -5.85 17.67
CA ALA A 187 0.31 -5.86 16.97
C ALA A 187 0.18 -5.24 15.56
N ASN A 188 -0.85 -5.63 14.80
CA ASN A 188 -1.12 -5.07 13.48
C ASN A 188 -1.36 -3.56 13.55
N SER A 189 -2.17 -3.09 14.52
CA SER A 189 -2.45 -1.66 14.68
C SER A 189 -1.19 -0.86 15.02
N ILE A 190 -0.30 -1.38 15.87
CA ILE A 190 0.99 -0.75 16.16
C ILE A 190 1.82 -0.64 14.87
N TYR A 191 1.90 -1.71 14.09
CA TYR A 191 2.64 -1.71 12.83
C TYR A 191 2.09 -0.65 11.86
N MET A 192 0.78 -0.61 11.65
CA MET A 192 0.11 0.39 10.81
C MET A 192 0.42 1.82 11.27
N ASN A 193 0.40 2.08 12.60
CA ASN A 193 0.58 3.43 13.13
C ASN A 193 2.04 3.88 13.21
N THR A 194 3.02 2.96 13.27
CA THR A 194 4.41 3.31 13.56
C THR A 194 5.39 2.99 12.43
N VAL A 195 5.08 2.01 11.60
CA VAL A 195 5.98 1.59 10.52
C VAL A 195 5.46 2.01 9.14
N VAL A 196 4.15 1.91 8.92
CA VAL A 196 3.52 2.28 7.64
C VAL A 196 2.46 3.38 7.82
N PRO A 197 2.70 4.45 8.62
CA PRO A 197 1.67 5.45 8.96
C PRO A 197 1.18 6.27 7.77
N ASP A 198 1.87 6.21 6.65
CA ASP A 198 1.62 6.97 5.43
C ASP A 198 1.44 6.09 4.19
N ALA A 199 1.03 4.83 4.38
CA ALA A 199 0.81 3.89 3.29
C ALA A 199 -0.05 4.49 2.17
N ASP A 200 0.39 4.25 0.94
CA ASP A 200 -0.27 4.73 -0.28
C ASP A 200 -1.29 3.71 -0.82
N LEU A 201 -1.27 2.48 -0.30
CA LEU A 201 -2.25 1.42 -0.54
C LEU A 201 -2.29 0.45 0.64
N TYR A 202 -3.49 0.02 1.04
CA TYR A 202 -3.68 -1.09 1.96
C TYR A 202 -4.67 -2.11 1.38
N VAL A 203 -4.29 -3.39 1.37
CA VAL A 203 -5.17 -4.49 0.94
C VAL A 203 -5.18 -5.58 2.00
N THR A 204 -6.37 -5.93 2.48
CA THR A 204 -6.59 -7.04 3.42
C THR A 204 -7.23 -8.22 2.69
N MET A 205 -6.60 -9.39 2.80
CA MET A 205 -6.94 -10.59 2.04
C MET A 205 -7.83 -11.53 2.84
N HIS A 206 -8.93 -11.94 2.24
CA HIS A 206 -9.96 -12.82 2.79
C HIS A 206 -10.39 -13.89 1.79
N THR A 207 -11.25 -14.80 2.25
CA THR A 207 -11.84 -15.85 1.41
C THR A 207 -13.32 -16.01 1.76
N GLY A 208 -14.17 -16.17 0.75
CA GLY A 208 -15.58 -16.49 0.97
C GLY A 208 -16.48 -16.12 -0.21
N VAL A 209 -16.26 -15.00 -0.86
CA VAL A 209 -17.03 -14.53 -2.01
C VAL A 209 -16.08 -13.80 -2.96
N TRP A 210 -16.10 -14.14 -4.23
CA TRP A 210 -15.24 -13.50 -5.22
C TRP A 210 -15.65 -12.04 -5.46
N ILE A 211 -15.02 -11.12 -4.70
CA ILE A 211 -15.33 -9.69 -4.73
C ILE A 211 -14.17 -8.86 -4.12
N MET A 212 -13.98 -7.66 -4.62
CA MET A 212 -13.12 -6.67 -4.01
C MET A 212 -13.97 -5.52 -3.42
N LEU A 213 -13.73 -5.17 -2.16
CA LEU A 213 -14.56 -4.27 -1.39
C LEU A 213 -13.78 -3.04 -0.95
N TYR A 214 -14.32 -1.86 -1.24
CA TYR A 214 -13.79 -0.60 -0.71
C TYR A 214 -14.69 -0.05 0.42
N PRO A 215 -14.23 0.90 1.24
CA PRO A 215 -15.04 1.51 2.30
C PRO A 215 -16.35 2.14 1.75
N TRP A 216 -17.42 2.15 2.54
CA TRP A 216 -17.49 1.79 3.95
C TRP A 216 -18.19 0.45 4.15
N GLY A 217 -17.82 -0.27 5.22
CA GLY A 217 -18.60 -1.42 5.68
C GLY A 217 -19.83 -1.00 6.49
N LYS A 218 -19.72 0.09 7.26
CA LYS A 218 -20.80 0.55 8.12
C LYS A 218 -21.98 1.16 7.34
N TRP A 219 -21.71 1.93 6.31
CA TRP A 219 -22.69 2.71 5.57
C TRP A 219 -22.74 2.37 4.09
N PRO A 220 -23.93 2.47 3.47
CA PRO A 220 -24.05 2.29 2.02
C PRO A 220 -23.59 3.53 1.23
N GLU A 221 -23.32 4.65 1.91
CA GLU A 221 -22.83 5.87 1.28
C GLU A 221 -21.40 5.68 0.79
N GLN A 222 -21.10 6.35 -0.31
CA GLN A 222 -19.75 6.35 -0.90
C GLN A 222 -18.76 7.08 0.01
N PRO A 223 -17.50 6.64 0.04
CA PRO A 223 -16.42 7.38 0.70
C PRO A 223 -16.17 8.73 0.00
N SER A 224 -15.50 9.66 0.67
CA SER A 224 -15.29 11.02 0.14
C SER A 224 -14.47 11.05 -1.16
N ASP A 225 -13.54 10.12 -1.33
CA ASP A 225 -12.74 9.97 -2.54
C ASP A 225 -13.20 8.78 -3.42
N TRP A 226 -14.50 8.54 -3.46
CA TRP A 226 -15.13 7.47 -4.23
C TRP A 226 -14.69 7.43 -5.71
N GLU A 227 -14.30 8.57 -6.27
CA GLU A 227 -13.83 8.67 -7.65
C GLU A 227 -12.57 7.83 -7.88
N LEU A 228 -11.66 7.76 -6.90
CA LEU A 228 -10.49 6.91 -6.95
C LEU A 228 -10.88 5.43 -7.03
N PHE A 229 -11.78 4.97 -6.16
CA PHE A 229 -12.23 3.57 -6.14
C PHE A 229 -12.98 3.19 -7.41
N HIS A 230 -13.78 4.10 -7.96
CA HIS A 230 -14.48 3.88 -9.23
C HIS A 230 -13.51 3.88 -10.41
N PHE A 231 -12.49 4.75 -10.41
CA PHE A 231 -11.44 4.70 -11.42
C PHE A 231 -10.74 3.34 -11.43
N ILE A 232 -10.32 2.84 -10.25
CA ILE A 232 -9.68 1.53 -10.13
C ILE A 232 -10.61 0.42 -10.63
N ARG A 233 -11.88 0.43 -10.19
CA ARG A 233 -12.89 -0.52 -10.67
C ARG A 233 -13.01 -0.53 -12.19
N ASP A 234 -13.19 0.65 -12.78
CA ASP A 234 -13.47 0.78 -14.20
C ASP A 234 -12.25 0.37 -15.05
N ASP A 235 -11.03 0.64 -14.56
CA ASP A 235 -9.80 0.25 -15.22
C ASP A 235 -9.51 -1.26 -15.09
N VAL A 236 -9.74 -1.85 -13.91
CA VAL A 236 -9.67 -3.30 -13.69
C VAL A 236 -10.66 -4.02 -14.60
N HIS A 237 -11.92 -3.59 -14.65
CA HIS A 237 -12.94 -4.19 -15.51
C HIS A 237 -12.66 -4.04 -17.00
N ALA A 238 -11.98 -2.98 -17.40
CA ALA A 238 -11.66 -2.78 -18.81
C ALA A 238 -10.48 -3.63 -19.29
N ASN A 239 -9.53 -3.98 -18.41
CA ASN A 239 -8.22 -4.44 -18.80
C ASN A 239 -7.74 -5.74 -18.15
N ILE A 240 -8.34 -6.18 -17.01
CA ILE A 240 -7.76 -7.24 -16.20
C ILE A 240 -8.77 -8.32 -15.83
N SER A 241 -9.86 -7.97 -15.11
CA SER A 241 -10.80 -8.91 -14.49
C SER A 241 -12.19 -8.30 -14.39
N ASP A 242 -13.21 -9.14 -14.46
CA ASP A 242 -14.60 -8.74 -14.20
C ASP A 242 -15.01 -8.94 -12.73
N ILE A 243 -14.06 -9.14 -11.82
CA ILE A 243 -14.29 -9.23 -10.38
C ILE A 243 -15.17 -8.06 -9.89
N PRO A 244 -16.27 -8.31 -9.18
CA PRO A 244 -17.08 -7.23 -8.63
C PRO A 244 -16.28 -6.35 -7.68
N ILE A 245 -16.27 -5.02 -7.90
CA ILE A 245 -15.61 -4.04 -7.04
C ILE A 245 -16.66 -3.08 -6.51
N GLN A 246 -16.97 -3.14 -5.22
CA GLN A 246 -18.12 -2.46 -4.63
C GLN A 246 -17.84 -1.89 -3.23
N ASN A 247 -18.68 -0.94 -2.81
CA ASN A 247 -18.76 -0.55 -1.40
C ASN A 247 -19.11 -1.76 -0.53
N ALA A 248 -18.40 -1.96 0.56
CA ALA A 248 -18.49 -3.19 1.35
C ALA A 248 -19.85 -3.40 2.02
N ASN A 249 -20.53 -2.32 2.42
CA ASN A 249 -21.89 -2.41 2.96
C ASN A 249 -22.89 -2.95 1.93
N GLN A 250 -22.72 -2.52 0.68
CA GLN A 250 -23.63 -2.90 -0.43
C GLN A 250 -23.21 -4.23 -1.07
N GLY A 251 -21.89 -4.50 -1.14
CA GLY A 251 -21.34 -5.71 -1.75
C GLY A 251 -21.56 -6.96 -0.92
N LEU A 252 -21.51 -6.84 0.41
CA LEU A 252 -21.76 -7.95 1.33
C LEU A 252 -22.89 -7.64 2.33
N TYR A 253 -22.57 -6.94 3.40
CA TYR A 253 -23.49 -6.61 4.49
C TYR A 253 -22.90 -5.53 5.40
N PRO A 254 -23.73 -4.81 6.20
CA PRO A 254 -23.22 -3.85 7.18
C PRO A 254 -22.25 -4.49 8.17
N ASN A 255 -21.03 -3.95 8.27
CA ASN A 255 -20.00 -4.41 9.19
C ASN A 255 -19.20 -3.24 9.77
N CYS A 256 -18.64 -3.43 10.96
CA CYS A 256 -17.89 -2.39 11.71
C CYS A 256 -16.70 -3.00 12.42
N GLY A 257 -15.75 -2.16 12.81
CA GLY A 257 -14.52 -2.62 13.49
C GLY A 257 -13.61 -3.44 12.57
N THR A 258 -13.69 -3.21 11.27
CA THR A 258 -12.88 -3.90 10.25
C THR A 258 -11.55 -3.21 10.05
N SER A 259 -10.53 -3.97 9.66
CA SER A 259 -9.21 -3.46 9.28
C SER A 259 -9.29 -2.49 8.10
N ARG A 260 -10.14 -2.80 7.09
CA ARG A 260 -10.39 -1.93 5.93
C ARG A 260 -10.88 -0.54 6.35
N ASP A 261 -11.97 -0.49 7.15
CA ASP A 261 -12.55 0.80 7.55
C ASP A 261 -11.64 1.57 8.51
N TYR A 262 -10.82 0.87 9.31
CA TYR A 262 -9.77 1.49 10.12
C TYR A 262 -8.66 2.08 9.25
N GLY A 263 -8.14 1.32 8.30
CA GLY A 263 -7.12 1.77 7.36
C GLY A 263 -7.53 3.01 6.58
N TYR A 264 -8.79 3.06 6.14
CA TYR A 264 -9.32 4.21 5.42
C TYR A 264 -9.70 5.37 6.35
N GLY A 265 -10.55 5.13 7.35
CA GLY A 265 -11.17 6.18 8.15
C GLY A 265 -10.27 6.78 9.23
N VAL A 266 -9.29 6.03 9.72
CA VAL A 266 -8.37 6.46 10.77
C VAL A 266 -6.98 6.75 10.21
N MET A 267 -6.46 5.86 9.37
CA MET A 267 -5.10 5.99 8.83
C MET A 267 -5.04 6.81 7.53
N GLY A 268 -6.15 6.97 6.81
CA GLY A 268 -6.20 7.72 5.55
C GLY A 268 -5.66 6.95 4.34
N PHE A 269 -5.55 5.64 4.41
CA PHE A 269 -5.09 4.80 3.30
C PHE A 269 -6.22 4.55 2.28
N PRO A 270 -5.97 4.51 0.97
CA PRO A 270 -6.88 3.85 0.05
C PRO A 270 -6.86 2.36 0.34
N THR A 271 -8.01 1.81 0.70
CA THR A 271 -8.08 0.47 1.28
C THR A 271 -9.07 -0.42 0.57
N PHE A 272 -8.68 -1.68 0.36
CA PHE A 272 -9.55 -2.73 -0.14
C PHE A 272 -9.54 -3.95 0.78
N THR A 273 -10.70 -4.63 0.88
CA THR A 273 -10.75 -6.05 1.23
C THR A 273 -10.82 -6.83 -0.06
N PHE A 274 -9.91 -7.75 -0.27
CA PHE A 274 -9.93 -8.67 -1.39
C PHE A 274 -10.43 -10.01 -0.89
N GLU A 275 -11.58 -10.43 -1.36
CA GLU A 275 -12.19 -11.72 -1.04
C GLU A 275 -11.97 -12.68 -2.21
N THR A 276 -11.26 -13.78 -1.99
CA THR A 276 -11.20 -14.88 -2.94
C THR A 276 -12.40 -15.81 -2.75
N ASP A 277 -12.85 -16.47 -3.81
CA ASP A 277 -13.93 -17.43 -3.72
C ASP A 277 -13.37 -18.86 -3.54
N ASP A 278 -13.54 -19.42 -2.35
CA ASP A 278 -13.04 -20.76 -2.02
C ASP A 278 -13.89 -21.88 -2.68
N GLU A 279 -15.15 -21.61 -3.01
CA GLU A 279 -16.00 -22.55 -3.74
C GLU A 279 -15.52 -22.82 -5.18
N GLN A 280 -14.75 -21.92 -5.76
CA GLN A 280 -14.13 -22.11 -7.07
C GLN A 280 -12.92 -23.05 -7.02
N PHE A 281 -12.39 -23.33 -5.84
CA PHE A 281 -11.26 -24.22 -5.71
C PHE A 281 -11.74 -25.69 -5.72
N VAL A 282 -11.54 -26.36 -6.85
CA VAL A 282 -11.86 -27.80 -7.04
C VAL A 282 -10.55 -28.55 -7.21
N PRO A 283 -10.20 -29.49 -6.32
CA PRO A 283 -8.96 -30.26 -6.42
C PRO A 283 -8.79 -30.90 -7.80
N GLY A 284 -7.61 -30.73 -8.40
CA GLY A 284 -7.29 -31.23 -9.73
C GLY A 284 -7.88 -30.42 -10.89
N SER A 285 -8.56 -29.29 -10.62
CA SER A 285 -9.00 -28.35 -11.66
C SER A 285 -7.92 -27.35 -12.04
N PHE A 286 -6.94 -27.14 -11.17
CA PHE A 286 -5.79 -26.26 -11.33
C PHE A 286 -4.50 -27.03 -11.13
N GLU A 287 -3.45 -26.68 -11.87
CA GLU A 287 -2.14 -27.33 -11.78
C GLU A 287 -1.36 -26.82 -10.55
N SER A 288 -1.58 -25.56 -10.16
CA SER A 288 -0.90 -24.92 -9.04
C SER A 288 -1.80 -23.88 -8.36
N LEU A 289 -1.37 -23.36 -7.23
CA LEU A 289 -2.03 -22.25 -6.55
C LEU A 289 -1.92 -20.96 -7.37
N GLU A 290 -0.77 -20.74 -8.00
CA GLU A 290 -0.54 -19.65 -8.93
C GLU A 290 -1.52 -19.66 -10.12
N ASP A 291 -1.81 -20.86 -10.64
CA ASP A 291 -2.81 -21.04 -11.70
C ASP A 291 -4.23 -20.74 -11.18
N ARG A 292 -4.57 -21.18 -9.95
CA ARG A 292 -5.87 -20.90 -9.32
C ARG A 292 -6.09 -19.43 -9.00
N LEU A 293 -5.09 -18.74 -8.51
CA LEU A 293 -5.16 -17.34 -8.08
C LEU A 293 -4.58 -16.34 -9.10
N GLY A 294 -4.38 -16.80 -10.35
CA GLY A 294 -3.71 -16.00 -11.37
C GLY A 294 -4.43 -14.69 -11.67
N GLU A 295 -5.77 -14.72 -11.77
CA GLU A 295 -6.57 -13.53 -12.04
C GLU A 295 -6.54 -12.55 -10.85
N GLU A 296 -6.65 -13.06 -9.62
CA GLU A 296 -6.54 -12.27 -8.40
C GLU A 296 -5.14 -11.66 -8.27
N MET A 297 -4.10 -12.38 -8.64
CA MET A 297 -2.73 -11.89 -8.69
C MET A 297 -2.54 -10.78 -9.72
N ASP A 298 -3.17 -10.89 -10.89
CA ASP A 298 -3.11 -9.83 -11.91
C ASP A 298 -3.76 -8.53 -11.40
N VAL A 299 -4.87 -8.62 -10.66
CA VAL A 299 -5.48 -7.46 -9.99
C VAL A 299 -4.57 -6.89 -8.91
N MET A 300 -3.95 -7.76 -8.08
CA MET A 300 -3.00 -7.31 -7.05
C MET A 300 -1.79 -6.61 -7.64
N ARG A 301 -1.19 -7.17 -8.68
CA ARG A 301 -0.08 -6.53 -9.40
C ARG A 301 -0.49 -5.17 -9.96
N TYR A 302 -1.67 -5.07 -10.59
CA TYR A 302 -2.19 -3.79 -11.04
C TYR A 302 -2.28 -2.76 -9.92
N LEU A 303 -2.79 -3.13 -8.75
CA LEU A 303 -2.89 -2.22 -7.61
C LEU A 303 -1.51 -1.76 -7.11
N ILE A 304 -0.56 -2.68 -7.02
CA ILE A 304 0.80 -2.43 -6.53
C ILE A 304 1.60 -1.61 -7.56
N ASP A 305 1.58 -2.01 -8.82
CA ASP A 305 2.34 -1.38 -9.90
C ASP A 305 1.93 0.07 -10.18
N ASN A 306 0.67 0.38 -9.89
CA ASN A 306 0.09 1.70 -10.12
C ASN A 306 -0.07 2.51 -8.82
N VAL A 307 0.52 2.09 -7.70
CA VAL A 307 0.39 2.76 -6.39
C VAL A 307 0.74 4.24 -6.45
N TRP A 308 1.68 4.61 -7.30
CA TRP A 308 2.06 6.00 -7.53
C TRP A 308 0.86 6.89 -7.87
N TYR A 309 -0.18 6.36 -8.53
CA TYR A 309 -1.36 7.11 -8.96
C TYR A 309 -2.46 7.21 -7.89
N TRP A 310 -2.41 6.44 -6.80
CA TRP A 310 -3.51 6.36 -5.83
C TRP A 310 -3.61 7.54 -4.86
N ARG A 311 -2.96 8.64 -5.17
CA ARG A 311 -3.08 9.92 -4.46
C ARG A 311 -3.15 11.09 -5.43
N ALA A 312 -3.44 12.30 -4.93
CA ALA A 312 -3.18 13.52 -5.67
C ALA A 312 -1.67 13.69 -5.88
N ARG A 313 -1.30 14.12 -7.08
CA ARG A 313 0.08 14.41 -7.50
C ARG A 313 0.08 15.73 -8.22
N LEU A 314 0.27 16.81 -7.46
CA LEU A 314 0.21 18.14 -8.01
C LEU A 314 1.56 18.55 -8.59
N SER A 315 1.54 19.08 -9.79
CA SER A 315 2.69 19.64 -10.47
C SER A 315 2.37 21.06 -10.93
N VAL A 316 3.16 22.03 -10.49
CA VAL A 316 3.02 23.40 -10.97
C VAL A 316 3.72 23.51 -12.33
N THR A 317 2.96 23.93 -13.35
CA THR A 317 3.46 24.04 -14.72
C THR A 317 3.72 25.49 -15.13
N SER A 318 3.13 26.43 -14.42
CA SER A 318 3.34 27.88 -14.59
C SER A 318 3.14 28.59 -13.27
N PHE A 319 4.00 29.57 -12.95
CA PHE A 319 3.89 30.38 -11.76
C PHE A 319 4.31 31.83 -12.09
N VAL A 320 3.39 32.76 -11.95
CA VAL A 320 3.63 34.21 -12.20
C VAL A 320 3.22 35.02 -10.97
N LEU A 321 4.17 35.75 -10.38
CA LEU A 321 3.94 36.71 -9.32
C LEU A 321 3.98 38.10 -9.93
N GLU A 322 2.84 38.78 -9.94
CA GLU A 322 2.68 40.12 -10.50
C GLU A 322 1.67 40.94 -9.68
N ASP A 323 2.01 42.19 -9.38
CA ASP A 323 1.13 43.15 -8.73
C ASP A 323 0.42 42.64 -7.46
N GLY A 324 1.15 41.89 -6.62
CA GLY A 324 0.61 41.32 -5.39
C GLY A 324 -0.37 40.15 -5.58
N ASN A 325 -0.32 39.49 -6.74
CA ASN A 325 -1.07 38.29 -7.05
C ASN A 325 -0.15 37.22 -7.57
N ILE A 326 -0.50 35.96 -7.28
CA ILE A 326 0.11 34.76 -7.88
C ILE A 326 -0.91 34.15 -8.83
N ALA A 327 -0.53 34.01 -10.08
CA ALA A 327 -1.25 33.19 -11.05
C ALA A 327 -0.45 31.90 -11.30
N LEU A 328 -1.05 30.76 -11.10
CA LEU A 328 -0.39 29.47 -11.32
C LEU A 328 -1.29 28.48 -12.05
N ASP A 329 -0.68 27.65 -12.87
CA ASP A 329 -1.30 26.47 -13.47
C ASP A 329 -0.79 25.22 -12.75
N VAL A 330 -1.72 24.39 -12.31
CA VAL A 330 -1.43 23.17 -11.56
C VAL A 330 -2.08 21.98 -12.24
N ASP A 331 -1.29 20.96 -12.55
CA ASP A 331 -1.74 19.67 -13.04
C ASP A 331 -1.82 18.67 -11.88
N ASN A 332 -2.90 17.90 -11.81
CA ASN A 332 -2.97 16.75 -10.95
C ASN A 332 -2.74 15.47 -11.78
N LEU A 333 -1.57 14.89 -11.64
CA LEU A 333 -1.16 13.68 -12.37
C LEU A 333 -1.69 12.39 -11.72
N GLY A 334 -2.20 12.50 -10.49
CA GLY A 334 -2.76 11.38 -9.73
C GLY A 334 -4.21 11.08 -10.07
N ARG A 335 -4.75 10.04 -9.44
CA ARG A 335 -6.13 9.57 -9.61
C ARG A 335 -7.03 9.91 -8.42
N ALA A 336 -6.49 10.57 -7.39
CA ALA A 336 -7.27 11.15 -6.31
C ALA A 336 -7.32 12.66 -6.44
N SER A 337 -8.45 13.27 -6.09
CA SER A 337 -8.60 14.71 -5.97
C SER A 337 -8.02 15.21 -4.64
N THR A 338 -7.67 16.49 -4.57
CA THR A 338 -7.44 17.18 -3.30
C THR A 338 -8.34 18.42 -3.21
N SER A 339 -8.91 18.65 -2.03
CA SER A 339 -9.70 19.86 -1.74
C SER A 339 -8.93 20.91 -0.95
N ASN A 340 -7.76 20.53 -0.43
CA ASN A 340 -6.95 21.35 0.45
C ASN A 340 -5.51 21.41 -0.08
N ALA A 341 -5.26 22.35 -0.98
CA ALA A 341 -3.91 22.72 -1.42
C ALA A 341 -3.65 24.17 -1.09
N THR A 342 -2.43 24.53 -0.73
CA THR A 342 -1.96 25.89 -0.49
C THR A 342 -0.58 26.10 -1.11
N VAL A 343 -0.32 27.28 -1.60
CA VAL A 343 1.04 27.73 -1.90
C VAL A 343 1.61 28.36 -0.64
N ARG A 344 2.81 28.00 -0.27
CA ARG A 344 3.54 28.57 0.88
C ARG A 344 4.84 29.20 0.41
N TYR A 345 5.26 30.25 1.07
CA TYR A 345 6.60 30.81 0.94
C TYR A 345 7.36 30.55 2.23
N ILE A 346 8.48 29.86 2.11
CA ILE A 346 9.32 29.43 3.21
C ILE A 346 10.62 30.24 3.19
N ASP A 347 11.03 30.75 4.34
CA ASP A 347 12.34 31.35 4.51
C ASP A 347 12.88 31.05 5.92
N GLY A 348 14.15 30.68 6.00
CA GLY A 348 14.77 30.25 7.26
C GLY A 348 14.11 29.01 7.89
N GLY A 349 13.42 28.20 7.12
CA GLY A 349 12.67 27.01 7.60
C GLY A 349 11.30 27.32 8.21
N GLU A 350 10.85 28.57 8.13
CA GLU A 350 9.58 29.03 8.67
C GLU A 350 8.63 29.49 7.55
N ILE A 351 7.32 29.28 7.74
CA ILE A 351 6.29 29.74 6.81
C ILE A 351 6.15 31.26 6.98
N GLN A 352 6.58 32.06 5.99
CA GLN A 352 6.47 33.50 5.98
C GLN A 352 5.14 33.96 5.38
N TRP A 353 4.57 33.17 4.47
CA TRP A 353 3.29 33.47 3.84
C TRP A 353 2.63 32.15 3.38
N ALA A 354 1.30 32.11 3.37
CA ALA A 354 0.51 31.05 2.81
C ALA A 354 -0.74 31.61 2.12
N SER A 355 -1.11 31.01 0.99
CA SER A 355 -2.32 31.35 0.27
C SER A 355 -3.59 30.84 0.95
N ASP A 356 -4.75 31.28 0.48
CA ASP A 356 -6.00 30.55 0.68
C ASP A 356 -5.92 29.15 0.09
N THR A 357 -6.78 28.25 0.59
CA THR A 357 -6.86 26.87 0.10
C THR A 357 -7.59 26.80 -1.23
N PHE A 358 -7.16 25.85 -2.07
CA PHE A 358 -7.83 25.52 -3.34
C PHE A 358 -7.88 24.01 -3.54
N GLY A 359 -8.76 23.56 -4.44
CA GLY A 359 -8.89 22.15 -4.82
C GLY A 359 -8.40 21.90 -6.24
N VAL A 360 -7.88 20.70 -6.48
CA VAL A 360 -7.54 20.22 -7.83
C VAL A 360 -8.09 18.81 -7.98
N ASN A 361 -8.98 18.64 -8.95
CA ASN A 361 -9.58 17.32 -9.23
C ASN A 361 -8.55 16.37 -9.84
N ALA A 362 -8.76 15.07 -9.63
CA ALA A 362 -7.94 14.02 -10.23
C ALA A 362 -7.83 14.20 -11.75
N THR A 363 -6.64 14.00 -12.30
CA THR A 363 -6.34 14.06 -13.74
C THR A 363 -6.64 15.38 -14.46
N ASN A 364 -6.90 16.45 -13.71
CA ASN A 364 -7.25 17.76 -14.27
C ASN A 364 -6.12 18.77 -14.10
N SER A 365 -6.11 19.74 -15.03
CA SER A 365 -5.34 20.96 -14.94
C SER A 365 -6.24 22.11 -14.45
N THR A 366 -5.74 22.95 -13.56
CA THR A 366 -6.49 24.06 -12.99
C THR A 366 -5.63 25.31 -12.98
N SER A 367 -6.17 26.43 -13.50
CA SER A 367 -5.56 27.74 -13.37
C SER A 367 -6.11 28.45 -12.13
N ILE A 368 -5.22 28.93 -11.28
CA ILE A 368 -5.54 29.48 -9.96
C ILE A 368 -4.97 30.89 -9.87
N LYS A 369 -5.73 31.77 -9.23
CA LYS A 369 -5.27 33.12 -8.85
C LYS A 369 -5.36 33.26 -7.34
N LEU A 370 -4.24 33.63 -6.72
CA LEU A 370 -4.09 33.80 -5.28
C LEU A 370 -3.67 35.23 -4.99
N GLU A 371 -4.27 35.84 -3.96
CA GLU A 371 -3.79 37.13 -3.46
C GLU A 371 -2.51 36.92 -2.64
N SER A 372 -1.45 37.62 -2.98
CA SER A 372 -0.17 37.57 -2.28
C SER A 372 0.14 38.87 -1.51
N SER A 373 -0.91 39.55 -1.04
CA SER A 373 -0.77 40.70 -0.18
C SER A 373 0.07 40.38 1.06
N ASN A 374 1.05 41.22 1.39
CA ASN A 374 2.03 41.07 2.47
C ASN A 374 3.11 39.96 2.23
N LEU A 375 3.20 39.40 1.04
CA LEU A 375 4.34 38.55 0.69
C LEU A 375 5.58 39.43 0.50
N THR A 376 6.65 39.10 1.23
CA THR A 376 7.96 39.72 1.08
C THR A 376 8.96 38.63 0.74
N LEU A 377 9.61 38.79 -0.40
CA LEU A 377 10.60 37.84 -0.86
C LEU A 377 11.97 38.14 -0.24
N SER A 378 12.74 37.08 0.01
CA SER A 378 14.15 37.11 0.42
C SER A 378 15.01 36.31 -0.57
N ASP A 379 16.33 36.50 -0.51
CA ASP A 379 17.26 35.77 -1.38
C ASP A 379 17.39 34.26 -1.06
N THR A 380 16.87 33.82 0.09
CA THR A 380 16.98 32.43 0.58
C THR A 380 15.63 31.73 0.66
N GLY A 381 14.54 32.43 0.40
CA GLY A 381 13.22 31.85 0.46
C GLY A 381 12.84 31.10 -0.82
N TYR A 382 11.94 30.15 -0.67
CA TYR A 382 11.41 29.37 -1.78
C TYR A 382 9.91 29.16 -1.63
N PHE A 383 9.24 28.81 -2.74
CA PHE A 383 7.85 28.44 -2.74
C PHE A 383 7.69 26.92 -2.67
N GLU A 384 6.70 26.49 -1.91
CA GLU A 384 6.26 25.08 -1.89
C GLU A 384 4.75 24.98 -2.10
N LEU A 385 4.34 23.86 -2.64
CA LEU A 385 2.96 23.44 -2.71
C LEU A 385 2.71 22.44 -1.57
N PHE A 386 1.73 22.73 -0.70
CA PHE A 386 1.36 21.89 0.43
C PHE A 386 -0.09 21.45 0.27
N TYR A 387 -0.34 20.13 0.21
CA TYR A 387 -1.67 19.60 -0.10
C TYR A 387 -1.94 18.25 0.54
N GLN A 388 -3.23 17.93 0.69
CA GLN A 388 -3.65 16.58 1.13
C GLN A 388 -3.52 15.57 0.00
N LYS A 389 -3.06 14.37 0.34
CA LYS A 389 -2.96 13.24 -0.61
C LYS A 389 -4.32 12.85 -1.21
N ARG A 390 -5.43 13.02 -0.47
CA ARG A 390 -6.81 12.62 -0.84
C ARG A 390 -7.85 13.49 -0.14
N VAL A 391 -9.09 13.45 -0.62
CA VAL A 391 -10.25 14.20 -0.06
C VAL A 391 -10.87 13.42 1.10
N ILE A 392 -10.12 13.12 2.15
CA ILE A 392 -10.62 12.51 3.39
C ILE A 392 -9.99 13.21 4.60
N ASP A 393 -10.73 13.27 5.71
CA ASP A 393 -10.28 14.01 6.90
C ASP A 393 -8.97 13.48 7.48
N ALA A 394 -8.77 12.17 7.46
CA ALA A 394 -7.55 11.51 7.90
C ALA A 394 -6.41 11.55 6.86
N SER A 395 -6.62 12.15 5.68
CA SER A 395 -5.61 12.16 4.62
C SER A 395 -4.33 12.84 5.05
N LEU A 396 -3.24 12.23 4.67
CA LEU A 396 -1.89 12.73 4.90
C LEU A 396 -1.56 13.92 3.99
N TRP A 397 -0.60 14.71 4.42
CA TRP A 397 -0.18 15.93 3.73
C TRP A 397 1.18 15.72 3.06
N VAL A 398 1.35 16.38 1.93
CA VAL A 398 2.58 16.40 1.14
C VAL A 398 3.01 17.84 0.94
N ASN A 399 4.32 18.09 0.99
CA ASN A 399 4.93 19.34 0.58
C ASN A 399 5.92 19.07 -0.55
N GLU A 400 5.80 19.84 -1.61
CA GLU A 400 6.65 19.76 -2.80
C GLU A 400 7.16 21.15 -3.15
N SER A 401 8.47 21.30 -3.30
CA SER A 401 9.07 22.58 -3.71
C SER A 401 8.64 22.93 -5.13
N ILE A 402 8.26 24.18 -5.35
CA ILE A 402 8.00 24.71 -6.70
C ILE A 402 9.35 25.04 -7.34
N PRO A 403 9.69 24.47 -8.50
CA PRO A 403 10.97 24.71 -9.17
C PRO A 403 11.18 26.20 -9.49
N GLU A 404 12.36 26.73 -9.16
CA GLU A 404 12.68 28.14 -9.40
C GLU A 404 12.59 28.53 -10.88
N GLU A 405 12.92 27.63 -11.78
CA GLU A 405 12.92 27.86 -13.22
C GLU A 405 11.55 28.14 -13.83
N ILE A 406 10.45 27.76 -13.13
CA ILE A 406 9.08 28.06 -13.60
C ILE A 406 8.51 29.34 -12.98
N ILE A 407 9.19 29.91 -11.96
CA ILE A 407 8.73 31.10 -11.24
C ILE A 407 9.09 32.35 -12.03
N GLN A 408 8.09 33.09 -12.45
CA GLN A 408 8.23 34.39 -13.09
C GLN A 408 7.78 35.50 -12.12
N ILE A 409 8.67 36.45 -11.84
CA ILE A 409 8.36 37.62 -11.01
C ILE A 409 8.39 38.84 -11.89
N SER A 410 7.20 39.45 -12.12
CA SER A 410 7.08 40.70 -12.83
C SER A 410 7.08 41.84 -11.82
N GLU A 411 8.14 42.68 -11.84
CA GLU A 411 8.12 43.91 -11.09
C GLU A 411 7.20 44.91 -11.81
N GLY A 412 6.14 45.38 -11.14
CA GLY A 412 5.35 46.52 -11.63
C GLY A 412 6.27 47.72 -11.89
N GLU A 413 6.02 48.44 -12.99
CA GLU A 413 6.78 49.66 -13.35
C GLU A 413 6.79 50.67 -12.17
N ASP A 414 7.85 50.65 -11.42
CA ASP A 414 8.44 51.73 -10.57
C ASP A 414 8.98 51.16 -9.24
N LYS A 415 10.23 50.71 -9.27
CA LYS A 415 11.25 50.95 -8.23
C LYS A 415 12.57 50.27 -8.55
N GLY A 416 13.54 51.09 -8.80
CA GLY A 416 14.99 50.95 -8.65
C GLY A 416 15.64 49.59 -8.88
N TRP A 417 16.37 49.49 -9.96
CA TRP A 417 17.32 48.44 -10.29
C TRP A 417 18.11 47.90 -9.09
N LEU A 418 17.92 46.66 -8.75
CA LEU A 418 18.98 45.84 -8.14
C LEU A 418 19.53 44.93 -9.24
N PRO A 419 20.84 44.89 -9.44
CA PRO A 419 21.43 44.07 -10.48
C PRO A 419 21.49 42.61 -10.02
N PHE A 420 20.58 41.82 -10.51
CA PHE A 420 20.75 40.39 -10.44
C PHE A 420 21.89 40.00 -11.38
N ALA A 421 22.91 39.32 -10.85
CA ALA A 421 23.94 38.71 -11.63
C ALA A 421 23.30 37.68 -12.56
N SER A 422 23.32 37.97 -13.87
CA SER A 422 22.85 37.00 -14.87
C SER A 422 23.66 35.71 -14.78
N PRO A 423 23.03 34.56 -14.67
CA PRO A 423 23.73 33.32 -14.90
C PRO A 423 23.95 33.15 -16.40
N ILE A 424 25.13 33.47 -16.86
CA ILE A 424 25.67 33.02 -18.14
C ILE A 424 26.01 31.55 -17.99
N TRP A 425 25.45 30.71 -18.91
CA TRP A 425 25.81 29.35 -19.24
C TRP A 425 25.24 28.20 -18.41
N ALA A 426 24.16 27.62 -18.91
CA ALA A 426 24.03 26.18 -19.06
C ALA A 426 23.06 25.86 -20.22
N ILE A 427 23.55 25.94 -21.44
CA ILE A 427 22.98 25.16 -22.55
C ILE A 427 23.62 23.79 -22.46
N LEU A 428 22.86 22.79 -22.06
CA LEU A 428 23.23 21.39 -22.28
C LEU A 428 21.97 20.57 -22.50
N ALA A 429 21.73 20.37 -23.80
CA ALA A 429 21.17 19.19 -24.43
C ALA A 429 20.09 18.39 -23.66
N ILE A 430 18.83 18.73 -23.90
CA ILE A 430 17.75 17.76 -23.76
C ILE A 430 17.78 16.87 -24.99
N GLY A 431 18.26 15.64 -24.80
CA GLY A 431 18.13 14.57 -25.78
C GLY A 431 16.69 14.11 -25.86
N LEU A 432 16.00 14.55 -26.93
CA LEU A 432 14.72 14.00 -27.35
C LEU A 432 14.92 12.53 -27.76
N ALA A 433 14.57 11.58 -26.89
CA ALA A 433 14.32 10.21 -27.29
C ALA A 433 12.91 10.14 -27.89
N GLY A 434 12.85 10.29 -29.21
CA GLY A 434 11.63 10.15 -29.97
C GLY A 434 11.17 8.70 -29.99
N ILE A 435 9.97 8.45 -29.52
CA ILE A 435 9.22 7.23 -29.77
C ILE A 435 8.85 7.22 -31.27
N ARG A 436 9.54 6.41 -32.02
CA ARG A 436 9.11 6.04 -33.40
C ARG A 436 8.13 4.88 -33.29
N ARG A 437 6.86 5.15 -33.51
CA ARG A 437 5.90 4.17 -33.99
C ARG A 437 6.36 3.67 -35.35
N ASN A 438 6.62 2.39 -35.48
CA ASN A 438 6.75 1.73 -36.75
C ASN A 438 5.41 1.10 -37.13
N GLU A 439 4.63 1.79 -37.92
CA GLU A 439 3.66 1.16 -38.81
C GLU A 439 4.40 0.67 -40.04
N GLY A 440 4.27 -0.58 -40.39
CA GLY A 440 4.86 -1.16 -41.59
C GLY A 440 4.29 -2.52 -41.91
N PHE A 441 3.12 -2.52 -42.54
CA PHE A 441 2.62 -3.64 -43.34
C PHE A 441 3.59 -3.95 -44.50
N SER A 442 3.85 -5.23 -44.76
CA SER A 442 3.73 -5.83 -46.09
C SER A 442 4.11 -7.30 -46.10
N THR A 443 3.13 -8.12 -46.32
CA THR A 443 2.98 -9.26 -47.25
C THR A 443 4.21 -9.75 -48.02
N ASN A 444 4.28 -11.08 -48.09
CA ASN A 444 4.77 -12.03 -49.11
C ASN A 444 6.03 -12.83 -48.74
N LEU A 445 5.87 -14.03 -48.43
CA LEU A 445 5.98 -15.38 -49.07
C LEU A 445 6.09 -16.41 -47.96
#